data_dd2bbed50491eacf539ae15b34a072dc
#
_entry.id   dd2bbed50491eacf539ae15b34a072dc
#
_cell.length_a   1.000
_cell.length_b   1.000
_cell.length_c   1.000
_cell.angle_alpha   90.00
_cell.angle_beta   90.00
_cell.angle_gamma   90.00
#
_symmetry.space_group_name_H-M   'P 1'
#
loop_
_entity.id
_entity.type
_entity.pdbx_description
1 polymer ?
#
loop_
_entity_poly.entity_id
_entity_poly.type
_entity_poly.pdbx_seq_one_letter_code
_entity_poly.pdbx_strand_id
1 'polypeptide(L)'
;ISYSPEYLTNYEIGINKYFVSSKTFFDLVIFYSDRTDQQVLSSTQVDPQDPNTFLFLTKNAAEGLNYGAEMSLDSEISDTVNMFLNLGILETEIRKYQSRPDLEGREQAHAPDYSFSAGFSWEISNNVEFLLDINGKSDFYYSDSHNNSSDDYILTNMNLVYKKENINLNFWVRNIFDEYYSLRGFYFGNEPPSFEDTLYERHGDPRNYGVTFRYDF
;
A
#
# COMPACT_ATOMS: atom_id res chain seq x y z
N ILE A 1 -18.68 6.79 27.55
CA ILE A 1 -17.24 6.50 27.51
C ILE A 1 -16.63 7.60 26.69
N SER A 2 -15.68 8.34 27.26
CA SER A 2 -14.93 9.40 26.56
C SER A 2 -13.48 8.93 26.35
N TYR A 3 -12.88 9.37 25.25
CA TYR A 3 -11.46 9.20 24.96
C TYR A 3 -10.84 10.58 24.70
N SER A 4 -9.55 10.70 24.89
CA SER A 4 -8.79 11.92 24.70
C SER A 4 -8.36 12.09 23.23
N PRO A 5 -7.97 13.29 22.80
CA PRO A 5 -7.33 13.46 21.50
C PRO A 5 -6.05 12.63 21.37
N GLU A 6 -5.79 12.18 20.17
CA GLU A 6 -4.52 11.59 19.74
C GLU A 6 -3.62 12.70 19.17
N TYR A 7 -2.32 12.59 19.34
CA TYR A 7 -1.35 13.58 18.87
C TYR A 7 -0.32 12.93 17.96
N LEU A 8 0.02 13.64 16.88
CA LEU A 8 1.11 13.31 15.97
C LEU A 8 2.09 14.49 15.93
N THR A 9 3.34 14.21 16.25
CA THR A 9 4.44 15.17 16.04
C THR A 9 5.28 14.66 14.86
N ASN A 10 5.34 15.47 13.80
CA ASN A 10 6.05 15.13 12.59
C ASN A 10 7.21 16.11 12.33
N TYR A 11 8.36 15.55 11.96
CA TYR A 11 9.55 16.28 11.51
C TYR A 11 9.89 15.81 10.10
N GLU A 12 10.01 16.75 9.17
CA GLU A 12 10.32 16.47 7.79
C GLU A 12 11.44 17.36 7.27
N ILE A 13 12.29 16.80 6.41
CA ILE A 13 13.22 17.54 5.59
C ILE A 13 13.13 17.00 4.16
N GLY A 14 13.03 17.90 3.19
CA GLY A 14 12.90 17.50 1.80
C GLY A 14 13.70 18.36 0.85
N ILE A 15 13.94 17.83 -0.33
CA ILE A 15 14.48 18.52 -1.48
C ILE A 15 13.63 18.24 -2.70
N ASN A 16 13.24 19.31 -3.38
CA ASN A 16 12.50 19.25 -4.62
C ASN A 16 13.28 20.01 -5.69
N LYS A 17 13.56 19.39 -6.81
CA LYS A 17 14.39 20.00 -7.86
C LYS A 17 14.03 19.54 -9.25
N TYR A 18 13.96 20.49 -10.15
CA TYR A 18 13.90 20.26 -11.59
C TYR A 18 15.25 20.51 -12.25
N PHE A 19 15.80 19.49 -12.91
CA PHE A 19 17.05 19.55 -13.67
C PHE A 19 16.72 19.82 -15.13
N VAL A 20 16.88 21.06 -15.57
CA VAL A 20 16.51 21.52 -16.92
C VAL A 20 17.23 20.76 -18.02
N SER A 21 18.52 20.48 -17.85
CA SER A 21 19.36 19.79 -18.85
C SER A 21 18.97 18.35 -19.12
N SER A 22 18.48 17.66 -18.11
CA SER A 22 18.02 16.26 -18.19
C SER A 22 16.51 16.14 -18.22
N LYS A 23 15.78 17.27 -18.19
CA LYS A 23 14.32 17.31 -18.09
C LYS A 23 13.79 16.36 -16.99
N THR A 24 14.47 16.37 -15.84
CA THR A 24 14.22 15.45 -14.74
C THR A 24 13.70 16.22 -13.54
N PHE A 25 12.56 15.81 -13.03
CA PHE A 25 12.04 16.21 -11.73
C PHE A 25 12.47 15.18 -10.68
N PHE A 26 12.97 15.67 -9.57
CA PHE A 26 13.38 14.85 -8.42
C PHE A 26 12.79 15.44 -7.15
N ASP A 27 12.20 14.59 -6.35
CA ASP A 27 11.70 14.90 -5.01
C ASP A 27 12.18 13.85 -4.03
N LEU A 28 12.63 14.28 -2.86
CA LEU A 28 13.03 13.41 -1.75
C LEU A 28 12.58 14.05 -0.44
N VAL A 29 11.87 13.30 0.37
CA VAL A 29 11.48 13.67 1.73
C VAL A 29 11.99 12.60 2.70
N ILE A 30 12.56 13.04 3.82
CA ILE A 30 12.88 12.18 4.96
C ILE A 30 12.02 12.66 6.12
N PHE A 31 11.38 11.74 6.81
CA PHE A 31 10.43 12.07 7.86
C PHE A 31 10.64 11.22 9.12
N TYR A 32 10.19 11.79 10.24
CA TYR A 32 10.11 11.13 11.53
C TYR A 32 8.83 11.60 12.23
N SER A 33 7.95 10.64 12.54
CA SER A 33 6.61 10.88 13.11
C SER A 33 6.44 10.11 14.42
N ASP A 34 6.21 10.84 15.50
CA ASP A 34 5.93 10.29 16.82
C ASP A 34 4.45 10.47 17.15
N ARG A 35 3.75 9.37 17.41
CA ARG A 35 2.33 9.34 17.73
C ARG A 35 2.13 8.95 19.18
N THR A 36 1.41 9.79 19.92
CA THR A 36 1.07 9.58 21.32
C THR A 36 -0.43 9.56 21.53
N ASP A 37 -0.87 8.89 22.60
CA ASP A 37 -2.28 8.73 22.93
C ASP A 37 -3.13 8.16 21.78
N GLN A 38 -2.55 7.27 20.99
CA GLN A 38 -3.20 6.67 19.82
C GLN A 38 -4.51 6.01 20.22
N GLN A 39 -5.57 6.35 19.48
CA GLN A 39 -6.89 5.77 19.65
C GLN A 39 -6.95 4.40 18.99
N VAL A 40 -7.15 3.38 19.80
CA VAL A 40 -7.27 2.00 19.32
C VAL A 40 -8.65 1.44 19.64
N LEU A 41 -9.22 0.74 18.68
CA LEU A 41 -10.45 0.00 18.86
C LEU A 41 -10.12 -1.34 19.53
N SER A 42 -10.65 -1.57 20.71
CA SER A 42 -10.53 -2.86 21.39
C SER A 42 -11.90 -3.52 21.53
N SER A 43 -11.95 -4.83 21.40
CA SER A 43 -13.11 -5.62 21.69
C SER A 43 -12.91 -6.39 23.00
N THR A 44 -13.94 -6.47 23.79
CA THR A 44 -13.96 -7.26 25.03
C THR A 44 -15.22 -8.10 25.02
N GLN A 45 -15.08 -9.40 25.20
CA GLN A 45 -16.23 -10.28 25.39
C GLN A 45 -16.87 -9.98 26.75
N VAL A 46 -18.16 -9.68 26.75
CA VAL A 46 -18.89 -9.28 27.96
C VAL A 46 -19.29 -10.49 28.78
N ASP A 47 -19.75 -11.55 28.10
CA ASP A 47 -20.08 -12.83 28.71
C ASP A 47 -19.21 -13.94 28.11
N PRO A 48 -18.27 -14.53 28.87
CA PRO A 48 -17.44 -15.62 28.37
C PRO A 48 -18.21 -16.89 27.96
N GLN A 49 -19.48 -16.97 28.32
CA GLN A 49 -20.37 -18.11 27.98
C GLN A 49 -21.16 -17.88 26.70
N ASP A 50 -21.24 -16.63 26.21
CA ASP A 50 -21.91 -16.26 24.96
C ASP A 50 -20.91 -15.63 23.99
N PRO A 51 -20.47 -16.37 22.94
CA PRO A 51 -19.49 -15.89 21.98
C PRO A 51 -19.96 -14.67 21.14
N ASN A 52 -21.24 -14.30 21.21
CA ASN A 52 -21.79 -13.17 20.46
C ASN A 52 -21.81 -11.85 21.25
N THR A 53 -21.38 -11.86 22.53
CA THR A 53 -21.42 -10.68 23.40
C THR A 53 -20.10 -9.93 23.39
N PHE A 54 -19.93 -9.05 22.42
CA PHE A 54 -18.75 -8.17 22.33
C PHE A 54 -19.12 -6.72 22.62
N LEU A 55 -18.28 -6.07 23.41
CA LEU A 55 -18.29 -4.62 23.59
C LEU A 55 -17.07 -4.03 22.86
N PHE A 56 -17.32 -3.16 21.89
CA PHE A 56 -16.28 -2.42 21.18
C PHE A 56 -16.07 -1.06 21.82
N LEU A 57 -14.84 -0.74 22.20
CA LEU A 57 -14.47 0.47 22.89
C LEU A 57 -13.25 1.10 22.21
N THR A 58 -13.32 2.42 22.00
CA THR A 58 -12.14 3.20 21.63
C THR A 58 -11.45 3.67 22.91
N LYS A 59 -10.13 3.48 22.99
CA LYS A 59 -9.27 3.90 24.11
C LYS A 59 -8.00 4.53 23.59
N ASN A 60 -7.45 5.48 24.33
CA ASN A 60 -6.10 5.99 24.12
C ASN A 60 -5.13 5.00 24.79
N ALA A 61 -4.62 4.05 24.06
CA ALA A 61 -3.92 2.89 24.62
C ALA A 61 -2.60 2.55 23.93
N ALA A 62 -2.21 3.29 22.89
CA ALA A 62 -1.00 3.00 22.14
C ALA A 62 -0.15 4.25 21.89
N GLU A 63 1.14 4.01 21.68
CA GLU A 63 2.14 4.95 21.19
C GLU A 63 2.86 4.29 20.01
N GLY A 64 3.15 5.04 18.98
CA GLY A 64 3.79 4.52 17.77
C GLY A 64 4.81 5.46 17.19
N LEU A 65 5.77 4.90 16.49
CA LEU A 65 6.80 5.62 15.76
C LEU A 65 6.77 5.20 14.29
N ASN A 66 6.90 6.17 13.40
CA ASN A 66 7.09 5.96 11.98
C ASN A 66 8.23 6.85 11.50
N TYR A 67 9.20 6.31 10.77
CA TYR A 67 10.23 7.10 10.12
C TYR A 67 10.64 6.47 8.79
N GLY A 68 11.13 7.29 7.89
CA GLY A 68 11.46 6.78 6.57
C GLY A 68 11.86 7.85 5.58
N ALA A 69 11.82 7.45 4.32
CA ALA A 69 12.09 8.33 3.19
C ALA A 69 11.16 8.02 2.03
N GLU A 70 10.75 9.07 1.32
CA GLU A 70 9.99 8.98 0.09
C GLU A 70 10.75 9.68 -1.03
N MET A 71 10.84 9.04 -2.19
CA MET A 71 11.51 9.58 -3.36
C MET A 71 10.62 9.46 -4.59
N SER A 72 10.56 10.53 -5.38
CA SER A 72 9.93 10.55 -6.69
C SER A 72 10.91 11.08 -7.75
N LEU A 73 10.91 10.44 -8.91
CA LEU A 73 11.70 10.84 -10.06
C LEU A 73 10.85 10.70 -11.31
N ASP A 74 10.71 11.80 -12.06
CA ASP A 74 10.08 11.84 -13.37
C ASP A 74 11.09 12.41 -14.38
N SER A 75 11.31 11.74 -15.50
CA SER A 75 12.32 12.11 -16.47
C SER A 75 11.91 11.89 -17.91
N GLU A 76 12.10 12.89 -18.76
CA GLU A 76 12.06 12.75 -20.21
C GLU A 76 13.41 12.22 -20.68
N ILE A 77 13.56 10.90 -20.86
CA ILE A 77 14.79 10.25 -21.30
C ILE A 77 15.14 10.63 -22.73
N SER A 78 14.10 10.80 -23.56
CA SER A 78 14.18 11.29 -24.93
C SER A 78 12.88 11.98 -25.33
N ASP A 79 12.81 12.53 -26.54
CA ASP A 79 11.57 13.13 -27.06
C ASP A 79 10.41 12.13 -27.18
N THR A 80 10.68 10.82 -27.09
CA THR A 80 9.68 9.77 -27.25
C THR A 80 9.59 8.84 -26.04
N VAL A 81 10.45 8.99 -25.03
CA VAL A 81 10.50 8.10 -23.85
C VAL A 81 10.48 8.91 -22.57
N ASN A 82 9.47 8.68 -21.76
CA ASN A 82 9.36 9.19 -20.41
C ASN A 82 9.45 8.03 -19.41
N MET A 83 10.06 8.25 -18.27
CA MET A 83 10.11 7.28 -17.17
C MET A 83 9.76 7.93 -15.83
N PHE A 84 9.25 7.12 -14.93
CA PHE A 84 9.03 7.51 -13.55
C PHE A 84 9.53 6.43 -12.60
N LEU A 85 9.89 6.85 -11.39
CA LEU A 85 10.20 5.99 -10.25
C LEU A 85 9.68 6.66 -8.98
N ASN A 86 8.90 5.92 -8.20
CA ASN A 86 8.53 6.29 -6.84
C ASN A 86 9.00 5.19 -5.90
N LEU A 87 9.61 5.55 -4.79
CA LEU A 87 10.10 4.65 -3.77
C LEU A 87 9.75 5.21 -2.40
N GLY A 88 9.10 4.40 -1.56
CA GLY A 88 8.92 4.64 -0.14
C GLY A 88 9.66 3.60 0.66
N ILE A 89 10.40 4.03 1.68
CA ILE A 89 11.01 3.21 2.71
C ILE A 89 10.41 3.65 4.03
N LEU A 90 9.90 2.70 4.81
CA LEU A 90 9.17 2.98 6.02
C LEU A 90 9.59 2.00 7.12
N GLU A 91 9.97 2.56 8.26
CA GLU A 91 10.15 1.80 9.49
C GLU A 91 9.08 2.22 10.48
N THR A 92 8.44 1.27 11.11
CA THR A 92 7.40 1.52 12.10
C THR A 92 7.65 0.71 13.37
N GLU A 93 7.23 1.26 14.50
CA GLU A 93 7.34 0.59 15.79
C GLU A 93 6.10 0.86 16.64
N ILE A 94 5.55 -0.17 17.23
CA ILE A 94 4.59 -0.08 18.33
C ILE A 94 5.39 0.11 19.61
N ARG A 95 5.50 1.36 20.11
CA ARG A 95 6.28 1.67 21.31
C ARG A 95 5.59 1.26 22.60
N LYS A 96 4.26 1.36 22.59
CA LYS A 96 3.43 1.00 23.72
C LYS A 96 2.06 0.55 23.25
N TYR A 97 1.55 -0.49 23.88
CA TYR A 97 0.20 -0.97 23.61
C TYR A 97 -0.41 -1.62 24.87
N GLN A 98 -1.12 -0.84 25.68
CA GLN A 98 -1.58 -1.25 27.01
C GLN A 98 -2.40 -2.54 27.02
N SER A 99 -3.20 -2.79 26.00
CA SER A 99 -4.01 -4.02 25.90
C SER A 99 -3.26 -5.20 25.29
N ARG A 100 -2.13 -4.96 24.62
CA ARG A 100 -1.30 -5.96 23.94
C ARG A 100 0.20 -5.63 24.10
N PRO A 101 0.75 -5.73 25.33
CA PRO A 101 2.16 -5.45 25.56
C PRO A 101 3.11 -6.40 24.79
N ASP A 102 2.60 -7.54 24.36
CA ASP A 102 3.29 -8.52 23.51
C ASP A 102 3.61 -7.99 22.10
N LEU A 103 2.98 -6.90 21.67
CA LEU A 103 3.23 -6.24 20.38
C LEU A 103 4.27 -5.12 20.46
N GLU A 104 4.69 -4.72 21.66
CA GLU A 104 5.69 -3.65 21.82
C GLU A 104 7.02 -4.06 21.17
N GLY A 105 7.57 -3.14 20.34
CA GLY A 105 8.75 -3.39 19.52
C GLY A 105 8.46 -4.01 18.15
N ARG A 106 7.20 -4.40 17.85
CA ARG A 106 6.79 -4.90 16.55
C ARG A 106 6.44 -3.76 15.61
N GLU A 107 6.56 -4.00 14.31
CA GLU A 107 6.03 -3.14 13.26
C GLU A 107 4.50 -3.01 13.34
N GLN A 108 4.00 -1.88 12.87
CA GLN A 108 2.55 -1.63 12.78
C GLN A 108 1.91 -2.44 11.65
N ALA A 109 0.64 -2.73 11.78
CA ALA A 109 -0.10 -3.43 10.74
C ALA A 109 -0.29 -2.55 9.49
N HIS A 110 -0.29 -3.19 8.31
CA HIS A 110 -0.39 -2.55 7.00
C HIS A 110 0.70 -1.51 6.69
N ALA A 111 1.87 -1.69 7.26
CA ALA A 111 3.03 -0.82 7.12
C ALA A 111 4.21 -1.60 6.50
N PRO A 112 4.24 -1.81 5.18
CA PRO A 112 5.36 -2.48 4.52
C PRO A 112 6.63 -1.64 4.61
N ASP A 113 7.80 -2.28 4.80
CA ASP A 113 9.11 -1.63 4.93
C ASP A 113 9.51 -0.86 3.68
N TYR A 114 9.06 -1.33 2.53
CA TYR A 114 9.21 -0.61 1.27
C TYR A 114 7.98 -0.77 0.38
N SER A 115 7.76 0.24 -0.44
CA SER A 115 6.85 0.19 -1.58
C SER A 115 7.47 0.94 -2.74
N PHE A 116 7.27 0.47 -3.95
CA PHE A 116 7.75 1.15 -5.14
C PHE A 116 6.77 1.06 -6.30
N SER A 117 6.86 2.04 -7.19
CA SER A 117 6.30 1.97 -8.53
C SER A 117 7.30 2.58 -9.52
N ALA A 118 7.54 1.90 -10.62
CA ALA A 118 8.39 2.37 -11.68
C ALA A 118 7.78 2.04 -13.04
N GLY A 119 8.06 2.84 -14.04
CA GLY A 119 7.55 2.56 -15.36
C GLY A 119 8.09 3.52 -16.41
N PHE A 120 7.71 3.24 -17.64
CA PHE A 120 8.01 4.12 -18.75
C PHE A 120 6.88 4.13 -19.77
N SER A 121 6.78 5.24 -20.49
CA SER A 121 6.01 5.35 -21.72
C SER A 121 6.95 5.56 -22.90
N TRP A 122 6.66 4.90 -24.01
CA TRP A 122 7.42 5.01 -25.23
C TRP A 122 6.50 5.28 -26.42
N GLU A 123 6.60 6.46 -27.00
CA GLU A 123 5.96 6.81 -28.26
C GLU A 123 6.69 6.12 -29.43
N ILE A 124 6.27 4.90 -29.78
CA ILE A 124 6.84 4.09 -30.89
C ILE A 124 6.63 4.82 -32.23
N SER A 125 5.51 5.53 -32.35
CA SER A 125 5.18 6.36 -33.51
C SER A 125 4.13 7.41 -33.11
N ASN A 126 3.81 8.35 -33.99
CA ASN A 126 2.78 9.39 -33.76
C ASN A 126 1.40 8.81 -33.37
N ASN A 127 1.16 7.53 -33.62
CA ASN A 127 -0.11 6.88 -33.38
C ASN A 127 -0.03 5.73 -32.37
N VAL A 128 1.16 5.29 -31.97
CA VAL A 128 1.37 4.10 -31.12
C VAL A 128 2.21 4.45 -29.92
N GLU A 129 1.67 4.22 -28.75
CA GLU A 129 2.34 4.39 -27.46
C GLU A 129 2.36 3.06 -26.71
N PHE A 130 3.49 2.70 -26.15
CA PHE A 130 3.66 1.55 -25.26
C PHE A 130 3.95 2.04 -23.85
N LEU A 131 3.25 1.49 -22.86
CA LEU A 131 3.46 1.76 -21.45
C LEU A 131 3.73 0.45 -20.72
N LEU A 132 4.74 0.47 -19.88
CA LEU A 132 5.04 -0.61 -18.94
C LEU A 132 5.17 -0.01 -17.55
N ASP A 133 4.54 -0.63 -16.57
CA ASP A 133 4.72 -0.29 -15.17
C ASP A 133 4.95 -1.54 -14.32
N ILE A 134 5.79 -1.39 -13.31
CA ILE A 134 6.01 -2.35 -12.24
C ILE A 134 5.72 -1.67 -10.90
N ASN A 135 5.09 -2.39 -10.01
CA ASN A 135 4.87 -1.93 -8.64
C ASN A 135 5.00 -3.11 -7.69
N GLY A 136 5.46 -2.84 -6.49
CA GLY A 136 5.64 -3.87 -5.48
C GLY A 136 5.79 -3.29 -4.09
N LYS A 137 5.75 -4.16 -3.12
CA LYS A 137 5.99 -3.84 -1.72
C LYS A 137 6.48 -5.08 -0.97
N SER A 138 7.11 -4.86 0.21
CA SER A 138 7.45 -5.92 1.15
C SER A 138 6.20 -6.54 1.77
N ASP A 139 6.40 -7.62 2.50
CA ASP A 139 5.41 -8.17 3.41
C ASP A 139 5.00 -7.14 4.47
N PHE A 140 3.88 -7.37 5.10
CA PHE A 140 3.36 -6.53 6.18
C PHE A 140 2.39 -7.32 7.06
N TYR A 141 2.35 -7.02 8.34
CA TYR A 141 1.37 -7.61 9.25
C TYR A 141 -0.05 -7.22 8.87
N TYR A 142 -0.96 -8.18 8.86
CA TYR A 142 -2.36 -7.92 8.54
C TYR A 142 -3.12 -7.18 9.64
N SER A 143 -2.69 -7.32 10.89
CA SER A 143 -3.44 -6.83 12.04
C SER A 143 -2.57 -6.72 13.29
N ASP A 144 -3.02 -5.93 14.26
CA ASP A 144 -2.47 -5.93 15.62
C ASP A 144 -3.02 -7.09 16.49
N SER A 145 -3.96 -7.89 15.98
CA SER A 145 -4.54 -8.99 16.72
C SER A 145 -3.78 -10.31 16.60
N HIS A 146 -2.92 -10.46 15.59
CA HIS A 146 -2.13 -11.66 15.30
C HIS A 146 -0.85 -11.32 14.55
N ASN A 147 0.07 -12.29 14.46
CA ASN A 147 1.39 -12.11 13.84
C ASN A 147 1.49 -12.66 12.41
N ASN A 148 0.37 -12.88 11.74
CA ASN A 148 0.40 -13.26 10.33
C ASN A 148 0.60 -12.03 9.44
N SER A 149 1.46 -12.19 8.45
CA SER A 149 1.81 -11.20 7.44
C SER A 149 1.43 -11.68 6.04
N SER A 150 1.38 -10.74 5.10
CA SER A 150 1.38 -11.05 3.68
C SER A 150 2.76 -11.53 3.24
N ASP A 151 2.85 -12.09 2.04
CA ASP A 151 4.13 -12.17 1.32
C ASP A 151 4.43 -10.83 0.62
N ASP A 152 5.71 -10.59 0.32
CA ASP A 152 6.11 -9.54 -0.61
C ASP A 152 5.66 -9.88 -2.04
N TYR A 153 5.42 -8.87 -2.87
CA TYR A 153 5.02 -9.10 -4.26
C TYR A 153 5.44 -7.99 -5.21
N ILE A 154 5.54 -8.35 -6.49
CA ILE A 154 5.79 -7.43 -7.60
C ILE A 154 4.78 -7.68 -8.71
N LEU A 155 4.06 -6.65 -9.11
CA LEU A 155 3.10 -6.68 -10.20
C LEU A 155 3.67 -5.94 -11.41
N THR A 156 3.52 -6.52 -12.58
CA THR A 156 3.88 -5.89 -13.85
C THR A 156 2.66 -5.75 -14.73
N ASN A 157 2.48 -4.56 -15.30
CA ASN A 157 1.37 -4.23 -16.17
C ASN A 157 1.86 -3.62 -17.46
N MET A 158 1.11 -3.78 -18.54
CA MET A 158 1.40 -3.11 -19.81
C MET A 158 0.16 -2.61 -20.52
N ASN A 159 0.36 -1.57 -21.33
CA ASN A 159 -0.64 -1.07 -22.27
C ASN A 159 0.03 -0.81 -23.62
N LEU A 160 -0.69 -1.12 -24.68
CA LEU A 160 -0.36 -0.70 -26.04
C LEU A 160 -1.53 0.12 -26.58
N VAL A 161 -1.29 1.41 -26.77
CA VAL A 161 -2.33 2.38 -27.15
C VAL A 161 -2.13 2.79 -28.60
N TYR A 162 -3.18 2.64 -29.40
CA TYR A 162 -3.23 3.15 -30.76
C TYR A 162 -4.25 4.30 -30.83
N LYS A 163 -3.78 5.48 -31.24
CA LYS A 163 -4.60 6.70 -31.41
C LYS A 163 -4.51 7.18 -32.86
N LYS A 164 -5.65 7.32 -33.50
CA LYS A 164 -5.71 7.92 -34.84
C LYS A 164 -7.04 8.65 -35.01
N GLU A 165 -6.97 9.96 -35.31
CA GLU A 165 -8.15 10.82 -35.45
C GLU A 165 -9.06 10.69 -34.21
N ASN A 166 -10.28 10.20 -34.43
CA ASN A 166 -11.29 10.02 -33.39
C ASN A 166 -11.27 8.62 -32.74
N ILE A 167 -10.32 7.76 -33.13
CA ILE A 167 -10.23 6.36 -32.66
C ILE A 167 -9.10 6.22 -31.61
N ASN A 168 -9.43 5.61 -30.49
CA ASN A 168 -8.46 5.18 -29.49
C ASN A 168 -8.72 3.70 -29.15
N LEU A 169 -7.69 2.88 -29.35
CA LEU A 169 -7.66 1.46 -28.98
C LEU A 169 -6.59 1.25 -27.93
N ASN A 170 -6.93 0.66 -26.80
CA ASN A 170 -5.98 0.31 -25.76
C ASN A 170 -6.05 -1.20 -25.49
N PHE A 171 -4.98 -1.92 -25.80
CA PHE A 171 -4.76 -3.30 -25.42
C PHE A 171 -4.00 -3.29 -24.10
N TRP A 172 -4.55 -3.94 -23.08
CA TRP A 172 -3.95 -3.91 -21.75
C TRP A 172 -3.85 -5.30 -21.14
N VAL A 173 -2.81 -5.50 -20.34
CA VAL A 173 -2.60 -6.67 -19.49
C VAL A 173 -2.23 -6.19 -18.09
N ARG A 174 -2.90 -6.71 -17.08
CA ARG A 174 -2.60 -6.51 -15.68
C ARG A 174 -2.07 -7.79 -15.08
N ASN A 175 -1.12 -7.65 -14.13
CA ASN A 175 -0.47 -8.79 -13.48
C ASN A 175 0.04 -9.81 -14.51
N ILE A 176 0.96 -9.39 -15.38
CA ILE A 176 1.47 -10.17 -16.53
C ILE A 176 1.97 -11.56 -16.11
N PHE A 177 2.63 -11.63 -14.94
CA PHE A 177 3.24 -12.87 -14.45
C PHE A 177 2.30 -13.74 -13.65
N ASP A 178 1.02 -13.33 -13.47
CA ASP A 178 0.00 -14.04 -12.71
C ASP A 178 0.41 -14.26 -11.25
N GLU A 179 1.03 -13.22 -10.67
CA GLU A 179 1.48 -13.22 -9.28
C GLU A 179 0.30 -13.42 -8.35
N TYR A 180 0.44 -14.34 -7.40
CA TYR A 180 -0.55 -14.58 -6.36
C TYR A 180 -0.15 -13.83 -5.10
N TYR A 181 -0.98 -12.90 -4.65
CA TYR A 181 -0.65 -11.99 -3.57
C TYR A 181 -1.84 -11.68 -2.69
N SER A 182 -1.57 -11.45 -1.41
CA SER A 182 -2.59 -11.13 -0.40
C SER A 182 -2.62 -9.64 -0.12
N LEU A 183 -3.83 -9.09 -0.04
CA LEU A 183 -4.09 -7.68 0.28
C LEU A 183 -4.47 -7.47 1.75
N ARG A 184 -5.06 -8.49 2.38
CA ARG A 184 -5.58 -8.44 3.73
C ARG A 184 -5.79 -9.84 4.27
N GLY A 185 -5.56 -10.01 5.58
CA GLY A 185 -5.91 -11.23 6.31
C GLY A 185 -6.62 -10.89 7.62
N PHE A 186 -7.49 -11.77 8.08
CA PHE A 186 -8.15 -11.68 9.39
C PHE A 186 -8.51 -13.07 9.89
N TYR A 187 -8.58 -13.22 11.19
CA TYR A 187 -9.07 -14.45 11.82
C TYR A 187 -10.57 -14.37 12.10
N PHE A 188 -11.24 -15.47 11.86
CA PHE A 188 -12.66 -15.63 12.17
C PHE A 188 -12.89 -17.04 12.73
N GLY A 189 -13.41 -17.11 13.96
CA GLY A 189 -13.61 -18.36 14.71
C GLY A 189 -15.08 -18.74 14.93
N ASN A 190 -16.03 -18.13 14.20
CA ASN A 190 -17.47 -18.38 14.40
C ASN A 190 -18.10 -19.24 13.30
N GLU A 191 -17.30 -19.98 12.53
CA GLU A 191 -17.82 -20.90 11.51
C GLU A 191 -18.05 -22.30 12.08
N PRO A 192 -19.30 -22.82 12.02
CA PRO A 192 -19.60 -24.20 12.42
C PRO A 192 -18.98 -25.19 11.40
N PRO A 193 -18.68 -26.43 11.81
CA PRO A 193 -18.98 -27.01 13.13
C PRO A 193 -17.87 -26.85 14.16
N SER A 194 -16.66 -26.48 13.75
CA SER A 194 -15.49 -26.51 14.65
C SER A 194 -15.36 -25.26 15.50
N PHE A 195 -15.81 -24.10 15.01
CA PHE A 195 -15.60 -22.78 15.64
C PHE A 195 -14.12 -22.48 15.91
N GLU A 196 -13.22 -23.02 15.10
CA GLU A 196 -11.77 -22.77 15.19
C GLU A 196 -11.39 -21.45 14.54
N ASP A 197 -10.45 -20.74 15.15
CA ASP A 197 -9.87 -19.53 14.56
C ASP A 197 -9.17 -19.88 13.25
N THR A 198 -9.75 -19.44 12.16
CA THR A 198 -9.27 -19.68 10.79
C THR A 198 -8.83 -18.37 10.15
N LEU A 199 -7.65 -18.37 9.55
CA LEU A 199 -7.17 -17.21 8.77
C LEU A 199 -7.86 -17.18 7.42
N TYR A 200 -8.53 -16.06 7.14
CA TYR A 200 -9.11 -15.74 5.85
C TYR A 200 -8.31 -14.63 5.18
N GLU A 201 -7.91 -14.84 3.94
CA GLU A 201 -7.16 -13.86 3.17
C GLU A 201 -7.95 -13.37 1.98
N ARG A 202 -7.83 -12.08 1.73
CA ARG A 202 -8.29 -11.48 0.49
C ARG A 202 -7.09 -11.33 -0.44
N HIS A 203 -7.15 -12.04 -1.57
CA HIS A 203 -6.14 -11.95 -2.61
C HIS A 203 -6.43 -10.81 -3.59
N GLY A 204 -5.38 -10.36 -4.27
CA GLY A 204 -5.50 -9.44 -5.38
C GLY A 204 -5.98 -10.13 -6.66
N ASP A 205 -6.19 -9.33 -7.70
CA ASP A 205 -6.70 -9.84 -8.97
C ASP A 205 -5.62 -10.69 -9.68
N PRO A 206 -5.97 -11.86 -10.24
CA PRO A 206 -5.08 -12.65 -11.08
C PRO A 206 -4.79 -11.89 -12.38
N ARG A 207 -3.91 -12.45 -13.22
CA ARG A 207 -3.67 -11.88 -14.55
C ARG A 207 -4.98 -11.71 -15.30
N ASN A 208 -5.19 -10.49 -15.75
CA ASN A 208 -6.32 -10.17 -16.60
C ASN A 208 -5.87 -9.27 -17.78
N TYR A 209 -6.60 -9.33 -18.88
CA TYR A 209 -6.29 -8.59 -20.09
C TYR A 209 -7.55 -8.19 -20.83
N GLY A 210 -7.45 -7.17 -21.64
CA GLY A 210 -8.59 -6.69 -22.40
C GLY A 210 -8.24 -5.67 -23.47
N VAL A 211 -9.29 -5.23 -24.14
CA VAL A 211 -9.23 -4.17 -25.15
C VAL A 211 -10.29 -3.13 -24.81
N THR A 212 -9.85 -1.88 -24.78
CA THR A 212 -10.75 -0.73 -24.64
C THR A 212 -10.80 0.02 -25.98
N PHE A 213 -12.00 0.22 -26.49
CA PHE A 213 -12.25 1.03 -27.70
C PHE A 213 -12.98 2.31 -27.29
N ARG A 214 -12.47 3.44 -27.76
CA ARG A 214 -13.11 4.74 -27.60
C ARG A 214 -13.19 5.44 -28.97
N TYR A 215 -14.36 6.00 -29.25
CA TYR A 215 -14.59 6.86 -30.42
C TYR A 215 -15.14 8.20 -29.95
N ASP A 216 -14.47 9.28 -30.34
CA ASP A 216 -14.91 10.67 -30.06
C ASP A 216 -15.67 11.21 -31.28
N PHE A 217 -16.93 11.64 -31.10
CA PHE A 217 -17.84 12.08 -32.15
C PHE A 217 -17.63 13.54 -32.53
#